data_b4e45de273bc9d722c10ae4f02281d19
#
_entry.id   b4e45de273bc9d722c10ae4f02281d19
#
_cell.length_a   1.000
_cell.length_b   1.000
_cell.length_c   1.000
_cell.angle_alpha   90.00
_cell.angle_beta   90.00
_cell.angle_gamma   90.00
#
_symmetry.space_group_name_H-M   'P 1'
#
loop_
_entity.id
_entity.type
_entity.pdbx_description
1 polymer ?
#
loop_
_entity_poly.entity_id
_entity_poly.type
_entity_poly.pdbx_seq_one_letter_code
_entity_poly.pdbx_strand_id
1 'polypeptide(L)'
;MLAIAHRTPRSAADCQRLADSGAAVFEIDLQFMAGVPVVSHFLPPWRGMPLVRHDGWRFTLRPRISAEEDMAAVLDRIPAGCAVLVDLKTEDVLHAKTLVELLLATGRPPAGWYVSGKDAGALAVVAAAGYRTWLSVSTRPEFVGALDGLLPPGLDAITVRHTYLDEATVGRLRRHQPRVIAWTVDKLYRAEELADLGVAGITSDNPAVHRFVASR
;
A
#
# COMPACT_ATOMS: atom_id res chain seq x y z
N MET A 1 10.99 1.36 12.47
CA MET A 1 9.91 1.82 11.56
C MET A 1 9.79 0.88 10.36
N LEU A 2 8.60 0.77 9.69
CA LEU A 2 8.49 0.01 8.44
C LEU A 2 8.87 0.86 7.24
N ALA A 3 9.85 0.40 6.45
CA ALA A 3 10.16 0.95 5.14
C ALA A 3 9.39 0.16 4.07
N ILE A 4 8.51 0.83 3.35
CA ILE A 4 7.59 0.22 2.38
C ILE A 4 7.94 0.75 1.00
N ALA A 5 8.34 -0.15 0.08
CA ALA A 5 8.53 0.18 -1.32
C ALA A 5 7.16 0.36 -2.00
N HIS A 6 6.91 1.54 -2.54
CA HIS A 6 5.68 1.88 -3.24
C HIS A 6 5.71 1.29 -4.64
N ARG A 7 4.65 0.54 -5.00
CA ARG A 7 4.50 -0.07 -6.33
C ARG A 7 5.69 -0.96 -6.72
N THR A 8 5.63 -2.20 -6.34
CA THR A 8 6.68 -3.20 -6.62
C THR A 8 7.26 -3.05 -8.04
N PRO A 9 8.59 -2.90 -8.18
CA PRO A 9 9.25 -2.76 -9.47
C PRO A 9 9.04 -3.94 -10.39
N ARG A 10 9.17 -3.71 -11.70
CA ARG A 10 8.97 -4.73 -12.74
C ARG A 10 10.14 -5.69 -12.91
N SER A 11 11.28 -5.45 -12.27
CA SER A 11 12.43 -6.36 -12.33
C SER A 11 12.83 -6.85 -10.94
N ALA A 12 13.24 -8.11 -10.86
CA ALA A 12 13.76 -8.70 -9.62
C ALA A 12 15.02 -7.95 -9.13
N ALA A 13 15.86 -7.46 -10.04
CA ALA A 13 17.04 -6.69 -9.70
C ALA A 13 16.69 -5.35 -9.03
N ASP A 14 15.62 -4.68 -9.46
CA ASP A 14 15.14 -3.46 -8.83
C ASP A 14 14.53 -3.74 -7.46
N CYS A 15 13.76 -4.83 -7.32
CA CYS A 15 13.25 -5.27 -6.04
C CYS A 15 14.40 -5.57 -5.06
N GLN A 16 15.43 -6.29 -5.51
CA GLN A 16 16.59 -6.56 -4.67
C GLN A 16 17.31 -5.27 -4.25
N ARG A 17 17.52 -4.31 -5.16
CA ARG A 17 18.13 -3.01 -4.80
C ARG A 17 17.32 -2.23 -3.76
N LEU A 18 15.98 -2.28 -3.83
CA LEU A 18 15.14 -1.65 -2.82
C LEU A 18 15.22 -2.38 -1.48
N ALA A 19 15.23 -3.71 -1.48
CA ALA A 19 15.44 -4.51 -0.26
C ALA A 19 16.81 -4.21 0.37
N ASP A 20 17.89 -4.15 -0.43
CA ASP A 20 19.24 -3.78 0.02
C ASP A 20 19.30 -2.35 0.57
N SER A 21 18.40 -1.49 0.13
CA SER A 21 18.24 -0.14 0.70
C SER A 21 17.37 -0.10 1.96
N GLY A 22 16.91 -1.24 2.45
CA GLY A 22 16.16 -1.36 3.70
C GLY A 22 14.64 -1.45 3.55
N ALA A 23 14.10 -1.55 2.31
CA ALA A 23 12.69 -1.81 2.13
C ALA A 23 12.33 -3.21 2.66
N ALA A 24 11.51 -3.27 3.70
CA ALA A 24 11.08 -4.51 4.33
C ALA A 24 9.73 -5.02 3.81
N VAL A 25 8.97 -4.15 3.16
CA VAL A 25 7.63 -4.43 2.63
C VAL A 25 7.55 -3.91 1.20
N PHE A 26 6.96 -4.68 0.31
CA PHE A 26 6.70 -4.31 -1.09
C PHE A 26 5.20 -4.15 -1.30
N GLU A 27 4.77 -2.99 -1.76
CA GLU A 27 3.36 -2.71 -2.01
C GLU A 27 2.99 -3.06 -3.45
N ILE A 28 1.81 -3.65 -3.62
CA ILE A 28 1.18 -3.95 -4.91
C ILE A 28 -0.26 -3.44 -4.91
N ASP A 29 -0.66 -2.75 -5.98
CA ASP A 29 -2.05 -2.36 -6.21
C ASP A 29 -2.82 -3.53 -6.82
N LEU A 30 -3.80 -4.09 -6.12
CA LEU A 30 -4.64 -5.17 -6.63
C LEU A 30 -6.02 -4.66 -6.98
N GLN A 31 -6.42 -4.91 -8.22
CA GLN A 31 -7.74 -4.60 -8.75
C GLN A 31 -8.41 -5.85 -9.31
N PHE A 32 -9.71 -5.76 -9.61
CA PHE A 32 -10.47 -6.82 -10.25
C PHE A 32 -11.03 -6.35 -11.58
N MET A 33 -10.68 -7.06 -12.65
CA MET A 33 -11.20 -6.82 -14.00
C MET A 33 -12.09 -7.98 -14.42
N ALA A 34 -13.40 -7.74 -14.53
CA ALA A 34 -14.39 -8.78 -14.79
C ALA A 34 -14.27 -9.98 -13.82
N GLY A 35 -14.02 -9.70 -12.53
CA GLY A 35 -13.86 -10.72 -11.48
C GLY A 35 -12.47 -11.38 -11.44
N VAL A 36 -11.57 -11.06 -12.35
CA VAL A 36 -10.18 -11.58 -12.36
C VAL A 36 -9.26 -10.60 -11.63
N PRO A 37 -8.47 -11.05 -10.64
CA PRO A 37 -7.50 -10.21 -9.96
C PRO A 37 -6.33 -9.85 -10.86
N VAL A 38 -5.97 -8.57 -10.89
CA VAL A 38 -4.85 -8.03 -11.67
C VAL A 38 -4.04 -7.06 -10.83
N VAL A 39 -2.72 -7.12 -10.93
CA VAL A 39 -1.84 -6.15 -10.29
C VAL A 39 -1.68 -4.96 -11.23
N SER A 40 -2.36 -3.87 -10.90
CA SER A 40 -2.31 -2.64 -11.67
C SER A 40 -2.79 -1.45 -10.84
N HIS A 41 -2.07 -0.32 -10.90
CA HIS A 41 -2.52 0.91 -10.23
C HIS A 41 -3.71 1.57 -10.96
N PHE A 42 -3.77 1.46 -12.27
CA PHE A 42 -4.84 2.01 -13.09
C PHE A 42 -5.42 0.92 -13.99
N LEU A 43 -6.72 0.69 -13.88
CA LEU A 43 -7.45 -0.06 -14.89
C LEU A 43 -7.80 0.91 -16.03
N PRO A 44 -7.41 0.61 -17.29
CA PRO A 44 -7.98 1.33 -18.41
C PRO A 44 -9.49 1.03 -18.46
N PRO A 45 -10.34 2.02 -18.82
CA PRO A 45 -11.79 1.80 -18.91
C PRO A 45 -12.16 0.72 -19.93
N TRP A 46 -11.25 0.40 -20.88
CA TRP A 46 -11.39 -0.71 -21.84
C TRP A 46 -10.03 -1.35 -22.14
N ARG A 47 -10.00 -2.67 -22.34
CA ARG A 47 -8.81 -3.38 -22.80
C ARG A 47 -8.25 -2.74 -24.07
N GLY A 48 -7.00 -2.32 -24.05
CA GLY A 48 -6.29 -1.77 -25.21
C GLY A 48 -6.31 -0.25 -25.35
N MET A 49 -6.96 0.51 -24.46
CA MET A 49 -6.80 1.97 -24.43
C MET A 49 -5.42 2.39 -23.91
N PRO A 50 -4.79 3.42 -24.55
CA PRO A 50 -3.61 4.02 -23.99
C PRO A 50 -3.95 4.72 -22.67
N LEU A 51 -3.15 4.48 -21.62
CA LEU A 51 -3.27 5.22 -20.38
C LEU A 51 -2.74 6.65 -20.57
N VAL A 52 -3.60 7.62 -20.33
CA VAL A 52 -3.21 9.03 -20.24
C VAL A 52 -2.77 9.30 -18.81
N ARG A 53 -1.48 9.49 -18.62
CA ARG A 53 -0.95 9.98 -17.32
C ARG A 53 -1.00 11.50 -17.30
N HIS A 54 -1.66 12.04 -16.31
CA HIS A 54 -1.68 13.47 -16.01
C HIS A 54 -0.60 13.77 -14.96
N ASP A 55 0.53 14.32 -15.43
CA ASP A 55 1.58 14.84 -14.54
C ASP A 55 1.49 16.39 -14.55
N GLY A 56 0.56 16.93 -13.79
CA GLY A 56 0.31 18.38 -13.77
C GLY A 56 -0.18 18.90 -15.13
N TRP A 57 0.66 19.62 -15.87
CA TRP A 57 0.33 20.25 -17.16
C TRP A 57 0.72 19.41 -18.40
N ARG A 58 1.20 18.19 -18.23
CA ARG A 58 1.65 17.35 -19.35
C ARG A 58 0.84 16.06 -19.42
N PHE A 59 0.20 15.85 -20.58
CA PHE A 59 -0.39 14.56 -20.96
C PHE A 59 0.69 13.73 -21.65
N THR A 60 1.10 12.64 -21.06
CA THR A 60 1.97 11.67 -21.73
C THR A 60 1.15 10.47 -22.14
N LEU A 61 1.00 10.26 -23.44
CA LEU A 61 0.52 8.98 -23.98
C LEU A 61 1.63 7.95 -23.74
N ARG A 62 1.46 7.07 -22.77
CA ARG A 62 2.32 5.89 -22.69
C ARG A 62 1.81 4.84 -23.62
N PRO A 63 2.69 4.25 -24.49
CA PRO A 63 2.33 3.09 -25.27
C PRO A 63 1.87 2.01 -24.29
N ARG A 64 0.80 1.30 -24.69
CA ARG A 64 0.18 0.15 -24.00
C ARG A 64 0.99 -0.27 -22.77
N ILE A 65 0.52 0.04 -21.58
CA ILE A 65 0.97 -0.70 -20.42
C ILE A 65 0.31 -2.06 -20.59
N SER A 66 1.02 -2.96 -21.23
CA SER A 66 0.81 -4.40 -21.14
C SER A 66 1.19 -4.82 -19.74
N ALA A 67 0.39 -4.50 -18.77
CA ALA A 67 0.79 -4.70 -17.40
C ALA A 67 -0.42 -4.94 -16.51
N GLU A 68 -1.32 -5.74 -17.01
CA GLU A 68 -2.06 -6.66 -16.17
C GLU A 68 -1.04 -7.75 -15.82
N GLU A 69 -0.34 -7.59 -14.71
CA GLU A 69 0.59 -8.62 -14.27
C GLU A 69 -0.19 -9.60 -13.40
N ASP A 70 0.06 -10.88 -13.62
CA ASP A 70 -0.34 -11.93 -12.71
C ASP A 70 0.35 -11.71 -11.35
N MET A 71 -0.41 -11.83 -10.27
CA MET A 71 0.10 -11.68 -8.91
C MET A 71 1.28 -12.62 -8.63
N ALA A 72 1.27 -13.85 -9.13
CA ALA A 72 2.37 -14.81 -8.96
C ALA A 72 3.67 -14.27 -9.58
N ALA A 73 3.61 -13.75 -10.81
CA ALA A 73 4.76 -13.16 -11.50
C ALA A 73 5.32 -11.92 -10.77
N VAL A 74 4.46 -11.16 -10.08
CA VAL A 74 4.91 -10.03 -9.24
C VAL A 74 5.61 -10.55 -7.97
N LEU A 75 5.03 -11.55 -7.31
CA LEU A 75 5.56 -12.12 -6.08
C LEU A 75 6.93 -12.79 -6.27
N ASP A 76 7.16 -13.41 -7.41
CA ASP A 76 8.44 -14.05 -7.76
C ASP A 76 9.61 -13.06 -7.82
N ARG A 77 9.33 -11.77 -8.00
CA ARG A 77 10.35 -10.71 -8.02
C ARG A 77 10.67 -10.16 -6.64
N ILE A 78 9.78 -10.35 -5.68
CA ILE A 78 9.95 -9.82 -4.31
C ILE A 78 10.88 -10.74 -3.53
N PRO A 79 11.97 -10.23 -2.94
CA PRO A 79 12.89 -11.04 -2.15
C PRO A 79 12.17 -11.81 -1.03
N ALA A 80 12.54 -13.07 -0.82
CA ALA A 80 11.84 -14.00 0.07
C ALA A 80 11.75 -13.51 1.54
N GLY A 81 12.69 -12.68 1.99
CA GLY A 81 12.69 -12.10 3.34
C GLY A 81 11.78 -10.88 3.51
N CYS A 82 11.20 -10.35 2.43
CA CYS A 82 10.35 -9.17 2.47
C CYS A 82 8.87 -9.54 2.58
N ALA A 83 8.11 -8.73 3.32
CA ALA A 83 6.66 -8.83 3.36
C ALA A 83 6.01 -8.16 2.14
N VAL A 84 4.74 -8.46 1.91
CA VAL A 84 3.94 -7.86 0.84
C VAL A 84 2.77 -7.09 1.43
N LEU A 85 2.56 -5.87 0.94
CA LEU A 85 1.38 -5.06 1.19
C LEU A 85 0.50 -5.06 -0.06
N VAL A 86 -0.67 -5.67 0.02
CA VAL A 86 -1.68 -5.62 -1.04
C VAL A 86 -2.57 -4.41 -0.79
N ASP A 87 -2.51 -3.39 -1.66
CA ASP A 87 -3.48 -2.29 -1.65
C ASP A 87 -4.70 -2.68 -2.49
N LEU A 88 -5.75 -3.13 -1.80
CA LEU A 88 -6.97 -3.67 -2.38
C LEU A 88 -7.87 -2.54 -2.89
N LYS A 89 -8.00 -2.42 -4.21
CA LYS A 89 -8.77 -1.36 -4.88
C LYS A 89 -10.21 -1.80 -5.20
N THR A 90 -10.94 -2.31 -4.21
CA THR A 90 -12.33 -2.74 -4.38
C THR A 90 -13.13 -2.43 -3.13
N GLU A 91 -14.44 -2.25 -3.30
CA GLU A 91 -15.44 -2.17 -2.24
C GLU A 91 -16.31 -3.45 -2.19
N ASP A 92 -16.01 -4.43 -3.03
CA ASP A 92 -16.75 -5.69 -3.11
C ASP A 92 -16.16 -6.74 -2.16
N VAL A 93 -16.98 -7.17 -1.22
CA VAL A 93 -16.65 -8.22 -0.25
C VAL A 93 -16.32 -9.56 -0.94
N LEU A 94 -16.93 -9.85 -2.11
CA LEU A 94 -16.61 -11.07 -2.87
C LEU A 94 -15.17 -11.04 -3.39
N HIS A 95 -14.71 -9.90 -3.85
CA HIS A 95 -13.31 -9.72 -4.25
C HIS A 95 -12.35 -9.89 -3.06
N ALA A 96 -12.74 -9.47 -1.86
CA ALA A 96 -11.94 -9.71 -0.66
C ALA A 96 -11.83 -11.21 -0.32
N LYS A 97 -12.90 -12.00 -0.50
CA LYS A 97 -12.84 -13.45 -0.37
C LYS A 97 -11.92 -14.09 -1.39
N THR A 98 -12.01 -13.68 -2.66
CA THR A 98 -11.09 -14.14 -3.72
C THR A 98 -9.64 -13.79 -3.39
N LEU A 99 -9.38 -12.58 -2.85
CA LEU A 99 -8.04 -12.24 -2.38
C LEU A 99 -7.56 -13.21 -1.30
N VAL A 100 -8.37 -13.51 -0.29
CA VAL A 100 -8.00 -14.46 0.77
C VAL A 100 -7.62 -15.83 0.19
N GLU A 101 -8.40 -16.36 -0.76
CA GLU A 101 -8.10 -17.61 -1.46
C GLU A 101 -6.75 -17.55 -2.20
N LEU A 102 -6.47 -16.44 -2.88
CA LEU A 102 -5.18 -16.21 -3.55
C LEU A 102 -4.02 -16.18 -2.56
N LEU A 103 -4.16 -15.44 -1.45
CA LEU A 103 -3.11 -15.36 -0.43
C LEU A 103 -2.81 -16.74 0.17
N LEU A 104 -3.83 -17.54 0.46
CA LEU A 104 -3.68 -18.92 0.94
C LEU A 104 -2.97 -19.81 -0.10
N ALA A 105 -3.32 -19.68 -1.37
CA ALA A 105 -2.73 -20.46 -2.45
C ALA A 105 -1.23 -20.19 -2.65
N THR A 106 -0.71 -19.02 -2.23
CA THR A 106 0.73 -18.70 -2.32
C THR A 106 1.59 -19.55 -1.37
N GLY A 107 1.00 -20.14 -0.33
CA GLY A 107 1.74 -20.85 0.73
C GLY A 107 2.59 -19.96 1.64
N ARG A 108 2.61 -18.63 1.41
CA ARG A 108 3.32 -17.67 2.27
C ARG A 108 2.55 -17.49 3.58
N PRO A 109 3.22 -17.51 4.75
CA PRO A 109 2.54 -17.39 6.04
C PRO A 109 1.83 -16.03 6.19
N PRO A 110 0.71 -15.95 6.94
CA PRO A 110 -0.04 -14.70 7.13
C PRO A 110 0.82 -13.53 7.64
N ALA A 111 1.85 -13.81 8.44
CA ALA A 111 2.81 -12.80 8.92
C ALA A 111 3.59 -12.09 7.80
N GLY A 112 3.69 -12.69 6.61
CA GLY A 112 4.30 -12.11 5.42
C GLY A 112 3.39 -11.16 4.63
N TRP A 113 2.16 -10.92 5.11
CA TRP A 113 1.17 -10.13 4.39
C TRP A 113 0.59 -9.00 5.21
N TYR A 114 0.38 -7.89 4.52
CA TYR A 114 -0.47 -6.79 4.92
C TYR A 114 -1.49 -6.54 3.81
N VAL A 115 -2.70 -6.15 4.16
CA VAL A 115 -3.72 -5.76 3.19
C VAL A 115 -4.24 -4.38 3.56
N SER A 116 -4.10 -3.41 2.68
CA SER A 116 -4.72 -2.10 2.82
C SER A 116 -5.93 -1.97 1.90
N GLY A 117 -6.86 -1.11 2.26
CA GLY A 117 -8.04 -0.84 1.45
C GLY A 117 -8.90 0.25 2.08
N LYS A 118 -9.94 0.68 1.36
CA LYS A 118 -10.87 1.71 1.83
C LYS A 118 -12.14 1.14 2.45
N ASP A 119 -12.56 -0.02 1.99
CA ASP A 119 -13.82 -0.63 2.43
C ASP A 119 -13.65 -1.45 3.70
N ALA A 120 -14.37 -1.06 4.75
CA ALA A 120 -14.32 -1.72 6.05
C ALA A 120 -14.84 -3.17 6.00
N GLY A 121 -15.82 -3.46 5.14
CA GLY A 121 -16.39 -4.80 4.98
C GLY A 121 -15.39 -5.75 4.31
N ALA A 122 -14.72 -5.29 3.27
CA ALA A 122 -13.65 -6.04 2.59
C ALA A 122 -12.49 -6.32 3.55
N LEU A 123 -12.05 -5.31 4.32
CA LEU A 123 -11.00 -5.48 5.32
C LEU A 123 -11.39 -6.44 6.45
N ALA A 124 -12.66 -6.44 6.89
CA ALA A 124 -13.14 -7.37 7.90
C ALA A 124 -13.08 -8.84 7.44
N VAL A 125 -13.37 -9.12 6.16
CA VAL A 125 -13.21 -10.46 5.57
C VAL A 125 -11.76 -10.91 5.61
N VAL A 126 -10.83 -10.04 5.24
CA VAL A 126 -9.39 -10.31 5.24
C VAL A 126 -8.87 -10.53 6.67
N ALA A 127 -9.30 -9.68 7.61
CA ALA A 127 -8.94 -9.79 9.03
C ALA A 127 -9.44 -11.10 9.66
N ALA A 128 -10.69 -11.53 9.33
CA ALA A 128 -11.26 -12.78 9.79
C ALA A 128 -10.47 -14.01 9.31
N ALA A 129 -9.75 -13.89 8.20
CA ALA A 129 -8.84 -14.93 7.69
C ALA A 129 -7.43 -14.88 8.33
N GLY A 130 -7.20 -14.00 9.31
CA GLY A 130 -5.94 -13.91 10.07
C GLY A 130 -4.86 -13.02 9.44
N TYR A 131 -5.19 -12.24 8.42
CA TYR A 131 -4.25 -11.29 7.81
C TYR A 131 -4.31 -9.92 8.48
N ARG A 132 -3.17 -9.21 8.47
CA ARG A 132 -3.07 -7.85 9.02
C ARG A 132 -3.70 -6.85 8.05
N THR A 133 -4.59 -6.00 8.56
CA THR A 133 -5.37 -5.07 7.76
C THR A 133 -5.12 -3.61 8.13
N TRP A 134 -5.02 -2.75 7.10
CA TRP A 134 -4.80 -1.32 7.24
C TRP A 134 -5.89 -0.54 6.50
N LEU A 135 -6.48 0.45 7.16
CA LEU A 135 -7.43 1.35 6.48
C LEU A 135 -6.67 2.42 5.69
N SER A 136 -6.96 2.56 4.40
CA SER A 136 -6.37 3.58 3.54
C SER A 136 -7.19 4.88 3.61
N VAL A 137 -6.56 5.96 4.08
CA VAL A 137 -7.13 7.29 4.25
C VAL A 137 -6.51 8.24 3.21
N SER A 138 -7.24 8.54 2.15
CA SER A 138 -6.73 9.28 0.99
C SER A 138 -7.42 10.63 0.75
N THR A 139 -8.63 10.80 1.27
CA THR A 139 -9.44 12.01 1.10
C THR A 139 -9.57 12.79 2.41
N ARG A 140 -9.92 14.08 2.29
CA ARG A 140 -10.12 14.93 3.46
C ARG A 140 -11.27 14.46 4.38
N PRO A 141 -12.44 14.02 3.86
CA PRO A 141 -13.51 13.46 4.70
C PRO A 141 -13.08 12.19 5.45
N GLU A 142 -12.43 11.25 4.79
CA GLU A 142 -11.88 10.04 5.41
C GLU A 142 -10.91 10.39 6.55
N PHE A 143 -10.05 11.39 6.32
CA PHE A 143 -9.09 11.86 7.30
C PHE A 143 -9.75 12.48 8.54
N VAL A 144 -10.78 13.31 8.34
CA VAL A 144 -11.55 13.89 9.45
C VAL A 144 -12.24 12.79 10.25
N GLY A 145 -12.88 11.83 9.58
CA GLY A 145 -13.47 10.67 10.25
C GLY A 145 -12.47 9.88 11.10
N ALA A 146 -11.26 9.65 10.57
CA ALA A 146 -10.20 8.97 11.32
C ALA A 146 -9.74 9.77 12.54
N LEU A 147 -9.64 11.10 12.43
CA LEU A 147 -9.34 11.99 13.55
C LEU A 147 -10.42 11.95 14.66
N ASP A 148 -11.67 11.71 14.28
CA ASP A 148 -12.80 11.60 15.21
C ASP A 148 -12.98 10.17 15.75
N GLY A 149 -12.11 9.25 15.36
CA GLY A 149 -12.13 7.86 15.82
C GLY A 149 -13.15 6.98 15.08
N LEU A 150 -13.67 7.43 13.95
CA LEU A 150 -14.56 6.64 13.08
C LEU A 150 -13.73 5.62 12.29
N LEU A 151 -13.18 4.65 12.99
CA LEU A 151 -12.34 3.59 12.44
C LEU A 151 -13.01 2.23 12.62
N PRO A 152 -12.93 1.33 11.62
CA PRO A 152 -13.33 -0.06 11.80
C PRO A 152 -12.56 -0.72 12.95
N PRO A 153 -13.19 -1.62 13.71
CA PRO A 153 -12.50 -2.36 14.74
C PRO A 153 -11.50 -3.36 14.16
N GLY A 154 -10.45 -3.70 14.91
CA GLY A 154 -9.52 -4.77 14.57
C GLY A 154 -8.47 -4.41 13.50
N LEU A 155 -8.32 -3.14 13.14
CA LEU A 155 -7.27 -2.70 12.23
C LEU A 155 -5.88 -2.77 12.91
N ASP A 156 -4.88 -3.25 12.18
CA ASP A 156 -3.48 -3.18 12.63
C ASP A 156 -2.87 -1.78 12.47
N ALA A 157 -3.29 -1.04 11.44
CA ALA A 157 -2.80 0.31 11.17
C ALA A 157 -3.80 1.13 10.34
N ILE A 158 -3.53 2.42 10.23
CA ILE A 158 -4.08 3.28 9.19
C ILE A 158 -2.97 3.79 8.29
N THR A 159 -3.25 3.91 6.99
CA THR A 159 -2.32 4.51 6.03
C THR A 159 -2.87 5.86 5.58
N VAL A 160 -2.08 6.93 5.72
CA VAL A 160 -2.54 8.31 5.57
C VAL A 160 -1.64 9.08 4.61
N ARG A 161 -2.24 9.89 3.73
CA ARG A 161 -1.48 10.80 2.87
C ARG A 161 -0.62 11.74 3.73
N HIS A 162 0.67 11.75 3.51
CA HIS A 162 1.63 12.49 4.34
C HIS A 162 1.36 13.99 4.46
N THR A 163 0.66 14.59 3.48
CA THR A 163 0.31 16.03 3.49
C THR A 163 -0.76 16.40 4.51
N TYR A 164 -1.42 15.42 5.12
CA TYR A 164 -2.39 15.61 6.20
C TYR A 164 -1.77 15.49 7.59
N LEU A 165 -0.51 15.04 7.68
CA LEU A 165 0.14 14.72 8.94
C LEU A 165 1.00 15.88 9.43
N ASP A 166 0.73 16.33 10.64
CA ASP A 166 1.52 17.23 11.46
C ASP A 166 1.51 16.72 12.91
N GLU A 167 2.15 17.41 13.84
CA GLU A 167 2.24 17.01 15.23
C GLU A 167 0.86 16.82 15.87
N ALA A 168 -0.05 17.76 15.66
CA ALA A 168 -1.39 17.73 16.25
C ALA A 168 -2.22 16.57 15.70
N THR A 169 -2.20 16.35 14.39
CA THR A 169 -2.98 15.31 13.73
C THR A 169 -2.43 13.91 13.97
N VAL A 170 -1.11 13.71 13.97
CA VAL A 170 -0.50 12.43 14.34
C VAL A 170 -0.81 12.10 15.79
N GLY A 171 -0.66 13.06 16.72
CA GLY A 171 -1.02 12.86 18.12
C GLY A 171 -2.50 12.50 18.30
N ARG A 172 -3.41 13.12 17.52
CA ARG A 172 -4.84 12.81 17.58
C ARG A 172 -5.15 11.43 17.01
N LEU A 173 -4.62 11.07 15.84
CA LEU A 173 -4.80 9.75 15.23
C LEU A 173 -4.32 8.61 16.14
N ARG A 174 -3.17 8.80 16.78
CA ARG A 174 -2.57 7.76 17.67
C ARG A 174 -3.38 7.45 18.92
N ARG A 175 -4.33 8.30 19.31
CA ARG A 175 -5.28 7.97 20.38
C ARG A 175 -6.30 6.90 19.97
N HIS A 176 -6.60 6.81 18.69
CA HIS A 176 -7.57 5.85 18.13
C HIS A 176 -6.89 4.66 17.44
N GLN A 177 -5.75 4.91 16.79
CA GLN A 177 -4.95 3.89 16.12
C GLN A 177 -3.46 4.18 16.33
N PRO A 178 -2.73 3.35 17.11
CA PRO A 178 -1.34 3.63 17.48
C PRO A 178 -0.37 3.54 16.30
N ARG A 179 -0.73 2.82 15.24
CA ARG A 179 0.13 2.61 14.06
C ARG A 179 -0.37 3.42 12.87
N VAL A 180 0.29 4.55 12.63
CA VAL A 180 0.04 5.43 11.48
C VAL A 180 1.16 5.23 10.46
N ILE A 181 0.82 4.91 9.22
CA ILE A 181 1.75 4.75 8.09
C ILE A 181 1.55 5.95 7.15
N ALA A 182 2.62 6.60 6.75
CA ALA A 182 2.57 7.75 5.84
C ALA A 182 2.88 7.36 4.39
N TRP A 183 2.14 7.92 3.40
CA TRP A 183 2.35 7.69 1.96
C TRP A 183 2.06 8.91 1.10
N THR A 184 2.61 9.11 -0.10
CA THR A 184 3.89 8.61 -0.55
C THR A 184 4.92 9.67 -0.22
N VAL A 185 6.04 9.31 0.41
CA VAL A 185 7.02 10.26 0.96
C VAL A 185 8.37 10.03 0.30
N ASP A 186 8.70 10.86 -0.71
CA ASP A 186 9.94 10.72 -1.49
C ASP A 186 11.01 11.76 -1.13
N LYS A 187 10.69 12.68 -0.21
CA LYS A 187 11.62 13.69 0.28
C LYS A 187 12.18 13.27 1.64
N LEU A 188 13.50 13.17 1.74
CA LEU A 188 14.17 12.71 2.97
C LEU A 188 13.82 13.59 4.17
N TYR A 189 13.86 14.93 4.03
CA TYR A 189 13.50 15.83 5.12
C TYR A 189 12.08 15.59 5.66
N ARG A 190 11.14 15.23 4.73
CA ARG A 190 9.77 14.92 5.14
C ARG A 190 9.66 13.58 5.86
N ALA A 191 10.48 12.60 5.46
CA ALA A 191 10.57 11.34 6.17
C ALA A 191 11.15 11.52 7.58
N GLU A 192 12.13 12.41 7.74
CA GLU A 192 12.70 12.78 9.03
C GLU A 192 11.66 13.42 9.95
N GLU A 193 10.94 14.44 9.47
CA GLU A 193 9.84 15.07 10.21
C GLU A 193 8.79 14.05 10.68
N LEU A 194 8.33 13.18 9.77
CA LEU A 194 7.31 12.17 10.10
C LEU A 194 7.82 11.12 11.08
N ALA A 195 9.10 10.75 10.99
CA ALA A 195 9.73 9.84 11.95
C ALA A 195 9.76 10.45 13.36
N ASP A 196 10.10 11.73 13.47
CA ASP A 196 10.14 12.44 14.74
C ASP A 196 8.72 12.62 15.34
N LEU A 197 7.69 12.71 14.49
CA LEU A 197 6.27 12.65 14.91
C LEU A 197 5.83 11.25 15.36
N GLY A 198 6.64 10.23 15.14
CA GLY A 198 6.39 8.86 15.59
C GLY A 198 5.43 8.07 14.72
N VAL A 199 5.44 8.28 13.39
CA VAL A 199 4.74 7.37 12.47
C VAL A 199 5.39 5.98 12.51
N ALA A 200 4.57 4.94 12.32
CA ALA A 200 5.03 3.55 12.41
C ALA A 200 5.71 3.03 11.12
N GLY A 201 5.51 3.74 10.00
CA GLY A 201 6.12 3.37 8.73
C GLY A 201 5.93 4.43 7.65
N ILE A 202 6.69 4.29 6.59
CA ILE A 202 6.70 5.21 5.45
C ILE A 202 6.71 4.41 4.14
N THR A 203 5.78 4.73 3.24
CA THR A 203 5.75 4.25 1.86
C THR A 203 6.46 5.26 0.96
N SER A 204 7.43 4.81 0.15
CA SER A 204 8.28 5.65 -0.67
C SER A 204 8.72 4.96 -1.95
N ASP A 205 8.98 5.76 -3.01
CA ASP A 205 9.70 5.35 -4.22
C ASP A 205 11.22 5.60 -4.09
N ASN A 206 11.68 6.28 -3.03
CA ASN A 206 13.05 6.75 -2.88
C ASN A 206 13.90 5.83 -1.98
N PRO A 207 14.95 5.17 -2.53
CA PRO A 207 15.85 4.31 -1.74
C PRO A 207 16.57 5.04 -0.58
N ALA A 208 16.77 6.36 -0.66
CA ALA A 208 17.37 7.12 0.45
C ALA A 208 16.40 7.20 1.65
N VAL A 209 15.11 7.30 1.39
CA VAL A 209 14.07 7.24 2.44
C VAL A 209 14.03 5.85 3.06
N HIS A 210 14.14 4.79 2.27
CA HIS A 210 14.17 3.42 2.80
C HIS A 210 15.36 3.21 3.75
N ARG A 211 16.58 3.63 3.35
CA ARG A 211 17.77 3.54 4.22
C ARG A 211 17.59 4.30 5.54
N PHE A 212 17.06 5.50 5.46
CA PHE A 212 16.77 6.29 6.65
C PHE A 212 15.78 5.60 7.58
N VAL A 213 14.64 5.13 7.04
CA VAL A 213 13.59 4.45 7.82
C VAL A 213 14.10 3.15 8.45
N ALA A 214 14.91 2.37 7.73
CA ALA A 214 15.50 1.13 8.22
C ALA A 214 16.51 1.34 9.35
N SER A 215 17.10 2.54 9.46
CA SER A 215 18.06 2.88 10.52
C SER A 215 17.40 3.37 11.83
N ARG A 216 16.05 3.55 11.83
CA ARG A 216 15.26 4.02 12.97
C ARG A 216 14.55 2.84 13.66
#